data_ad3000f3045f5cba39b4eca95ba3e037
#
_entry.id   ad3000f3045f5cba39b4eca95ba3e037
#
_cell.length_a   1.000
_cell.length_b   1.000
_cell.length_c   1.000
_cell.angle_alpha   90.00
_cell.angle_beta   90.00
_cell.angle_gamma   90.00
#
_symmetry.space_group_name_H-M   'P 1'
#
loop_
_entity.id
_entity.type
_entity.pdbx_description
1 polymer ?
#
loop_
_entity_poly.entity_id
_entity_poly.type
_entity_poly.pdbx_seq_one_letter_code
_entity_poly.pdbx_strand_id
1 'polypeptide(L)'
;MSWFEQRAGLDGTVAVVTGGAGGLGAAIVEDLAANGVRPAVIDLDDAAVKELRDVLDKQGVDHIVTQGDARDPDALTALFEQVDERWGRVDTLVNIVGGTFRAQFVDTGAKGWDAILRTNLSHVLHACSLAVPRMQAGGRGGSIINLTTIEAHRAAPGFAVYSAAKAAVEQFARTLSIEVAPDGIRVNNVAPDYVPTPKLASLGGGDSSLSTPEGVRVAIPMGRAGHVTDVSNSVVFLASKLSSFITGTTLHPDGGTFASSGWFNWPDSGWANHVPSRILANATLADATEA
;
A
#
# COMPACT_ATOMS: atom_id res chain seq x y z
N MET A 1 -4.02 -11.06 27.77
CA MET A 1 -4.09 -11.21 26.29
C MET A 1 -5.38 -11.91 25.90
N SER A 2 -6.15 -11.34 25.00
CA SER A 2 -7.32 -11.99 24.39
C SER A 2 -6.88 -13.17 23.52
N TRP A 3 -7.83 -14.05 23.17
CA TRP A 3 -7.56 -15.16 22.23
C TRP A 3 -6.97 -14.65 20.90
N PHE A 4 -7.45 -13.50 20.43
CA PHE A 4 -7.00 -12.91 19.18
C PHE A 4 -5.54 -12.43 19.25
N GLU A 5 -5.15 -11.74 20.31
CA GLU A 5 -3.77 -11.28 20.54
C GLU A 5 -2.78 -12.45 20.59
N GLN A 6 -3.16 -13.53 21.32
CA GLN A 6 -2.32 -14.73 21.39
C GLN A 6 -2.12 -15.37 20.01
N ARG A 7 -3.19 -15.44 19.21
CA ARG A 7 -3.14 -16.04 17.86
C ARG A 7 -2.45 -15.13 16.84
N ALA A 8 -2.55 -13.83 16.98
CA ALA A 8 -1.87 -12.87 16.12
C ALA A 8 -0.35 -12.93 16.31
N GLY A 9 0.14 -13.08 17.53
CA GLY A 9 1.55 -13.25 17.86
C GLY A 9 2.43 -12.08 17.41
N LEU A 10 1.89 -10.85 17.48
CA LEU A 10 2.58 -9.61 17.06
C LEU A 10 3.37 -8.97 18.18
N ASP A 11 2.94 -9.16 19.44
CA ASP A 11 3.55 -8.51 20.60
C ASP A 11 5.05 -8.75 20.70
N GLY A 12 5.83 -7.68 20.88
CA GLY A 12 7.29 -7.70 20.96
C GLY A 12 8.01 -7.98 19.64
N THR A 13 7.30 -8.10 18.49
CA THR A 13 7.93 -8.22 17.17
C THR A 13 8.43 -6.87 16.65
N VAL A 14 9.30 -6.89 15.64
CA VAL A 14 9.88 -5.69 15.01
C VAL A 14 9.43 -5.60 13.56
N ALA A 15 8.89 -4.45 13.18
CA ALA A 15 8.51 -4.14 11.80
C ALA A 15 9.34 -2.99 11.23
N VAL A 16 9.97 -3.19 10.09
CA VAL A 16 10.56 -2.12 9.27
C VAL A 16 9.50 -1.64 8.27
N VAL A 17 9.25 -0.33 8.24
CA VAL A 17 8.21 0.29 7.40
C VAL A 17 8.79 1.42 6.58
N THR A 18 8.76 1.30 5.26
CA THR A 18 9.16 2.37 4.35
C THR A 18 7.97 3.25 3.98
N GLY A 19 8.10 4.58 4.11
CA GLY A 19 6.99 5.51 3.86
C GLY A 19 5.91 5.45 4.96
N GLY A 20 6.35 5.24 6.22
CA GLY A 20 5.44 4.94 7.33
C GLY A 20 4.93 6.15 8.11
N ALA A 21 5.31 7.40 7.75
CA ALA A 21 4.95 8.55 8.60
C ALA A 21 3.66 9.26 8.17
N GLY A 22 3.16 9.06 6.95
CA GLY A 22 1.98 9.78 6.48
C GLY A 22 0.91 8.90 5.85
N GLY A 23 -0.34 9.35 5.88
CA GLY A 23 -1.47 8.72 5.18
C GLY A 23 -1.67 7.26 5.57
N LEU A 24 -1.61 6.35 4.57
CA LEU A 24 -1.71 4.90 4.81
C LEU A 24 -0.58 4.39 5.72
N GLY A 25 0.62 4.96 5.59
CA GLY A 25 1.79 4.54 6.36
C GLY A 25 1.61 4.78 7.85
N ALA A 26 1.17 5.95 8.24
CA ALA A 26 0.93 6.28 9.65
C ALA A 26 -0.12 5.34 10.27
N ALA A 27 -1.26 5.13 9.59
CA ALA A 27 -2.29 4.21 10.07
C ALA A 27 -1.76 2.78 10.24
N ILE A 28 -0.94 2.30 9.31
CA ILE A 28 -0.31 0.97 9.40
C ILE A 28 0.64 0.90 10.60
N VAL A 29 1.47 1.91 10.80
CA VAL A 29 2.42 1.94 11.91
C VAL A 29 1.70 2.01 13.26
N GLU A 30 0.68 2.86 13.38
CA GLU A 30 -0.12 2.99 14.59
C GLU A 30 -0.85 1.69 14.94
N ASP A 31 -1.47 1.03 13.96
CA ASP A 31 -2.16 -0.24 14.17
C ASP A 31 -1.19 -1.39 14.51
N LEU A 32 0.00 -1.44 13.90
CA LEU A 32 1.05 -2.38 14.28
C LEU A 32 1.51 -2.12 15.72
N ALA A 33 1.77 -0.87 16.08
CA ALA A 33 2.18 -0.47 17.42
C ALA A 33 1.12 -0.78 18.47
N ALA A 34 -0.17 -0.54 18.18
CA ALA A 34 -1.29 -0.90 19.02
C ALA A 34 -1.39 -2.42 19.31
N ASN A 35 -0.80 -3.25 18.45
CA ASN A 35 -0.68 -4.69 18.61
C ASN A 35 0.68 -5.12 19.21
N GLY A 36 1.43 -4.20 19.82
CA GLY A 36 2.69 -4.48 20.51
C GLY A 36 3.91 -4.63 19.60
N VAL A 37 3.81 -4.26 18.32
CA VAL A 37 4.94 -4.25 17.40
C VAL A 37 5.82 -3.04 17.64
N ARG A 38 7.15 -3.20 17.56
CA ARG A 38 8.13 -2.11 17.61
C ARG A 38 8.43 -1.65 16.18
N PRO A 39 7.94 -0.46 15.77
CA PRO A 39 8.14 0.00 14.40
C PRO A 39 9.50 0.69 14.21
N ALA A 40 10.19 0.37 13.11
CA ALA A 40 11.31 1.12 12.56
C ALA A 40 10.87 1.75 11.24
N VAL A 41 10.76 3.06 11.20
CA VAL A 41 10.14 3.82 10.10
C VAL A 41 11.16 4.72 9.42
N ILE A 42 11.12 4.78 8.08
CA ILE A 42 11.78 5.80 7.28
C ILE A 42 10.74 6.50 6.40
N ASP A 43 10.75 7.83 6.43
CA ASP A 43 9.90 8.65 5.55
C ASP A 43 10.64 9.93 5.15
N LEU A 44 10.30 10.45 3.98
CA LEU A 44 10.91 11.66 3.42
C LEU A 44 10.37 12.94 4.07
N ASP A 45 9.13 12.94 4.55
CA ASP A 45 8.43 14.09 5.10
C ASP A 45 8.82 14.32 6.57
N ASP A 46 9.65 15.33 6.81
CA ASP A 46 10.14 15.69 8.15
C ASP A 46 9.00 16.05 9.12
N ALA A 47 7.95 16.71 8.65
CA ALA A 47 6.82 17.09 9.50
C ALA A 47 6.02 15.85 9.93
N ALA A 48 5.72 14.96 8.99
CA ALA A 48 5.05 13.70 9.27
C ALA A 48 5.88 12.78 10.19
N VAL A 49 7.20 12.73 10.00
CA VAL A 49 8.13 12.00 10.86
C VAL A 49 8.07 12.50 12.31
N LYS A 50 8.04 13.82 12.52
CA LYS A 50 7.92 14.42 13.86
C LYS A 50 6.57 14.09 14.50
N GLU A 51 5.49 14.24 13.74
CA GLU A 51 4.13 13.95 14.21
C GLU A 51 4.00 12.48 14.63
N LEU A 52 4.45 11.53 13.80
CA LEU A 52 4.41 10.10 14.11
C LEU A 52 5.25 9.78 15.37
N ARG A 53 6.43 10.37 15.49
CA ARG A 53 7.29 10.19 16.67
C ARG A 53 6.57 10.64 17.94
N ASP A 54 5.96 11.83 17.92
CA ASP A 54 5.20 12.37 19.05
C ASP A 54 4.01 11.48 19.43
N VAL A 55 3.35 10.86 18.45
CA VAL A 55 2.25 9.91 18.70
C VAL A 55 2.76 8.66 19.39
N LEU A 56 3.82 8.04 18.87
CA LEU A 56 4.38 6.82 19.43
C LEU A 56 5.01 7.04 20.80
N ASP A 57 5.68 8.18 21.03
CA ASP A 57 6.21 8.58 22.34
C ASP A 57 5.11 8.70 23.39
N LYS A 58 4.00 9.38 23.06
CA LYS A 58 2.84 9.51 23.97
C LYS A 58 2.20 8.17 24.32
N GLN A 59 2.28 7.21 23.41
CA GLN A 59 1.78 5.85 23.65
C GLN A 59 2.79 4.95 24.37
N GLY A 60 4.03 5.43 24.59
CA GLY A 60 5.09 4.65 25.23
C GLY A 60 5.60 3.51 24.36
N VAL A 61 5.47 3.61 23.05
CA VAL A 61 5.93 2.58 22.09
C VAL A 61 7.43 2.68 21.92
N ASP A 62 8.13 1.54 22.00
CA ASP A 62 9.55 1.47 21.66
C ASP A 62 9.71 1.47 20.14
N HIS A 63 10.28 2.54 19.57
CA HIS A 63 10.31 2.77 18.12
C HIS A 63 11.60 3.41 17.63
N ILE A 64 11.82 3.31 16.31
CA ILE A 64 12.77 4.09 15.51
C ILE A 64 11.97 4.82 14.44
N VAL A 65 12.04 6.14 14.37
CA VAL A 65 11.40 6.93 13.29
C VAL A 65 12.45 7.89 12.74
N THR A 66 12.84 7.68 11.47
CA THR A 66 13.94 8.38 10.82
C THR A 66 13.46 9.16 9.60
N GLN A 67 13.87 10.42 9.49
CA GLN A 67 13.70 11.18 8.25
C GLN A 67 14.75 10.72 7.24
N GLY A 68 14.31 10.33 6.05
CA GLY A 68 15.21 9.87 4.99
C GLY A 68 14.45 9.40 3.74
N ASP A 69 15.18 9.30 2.65
CA ASP A 69 14.64 8.79 1.38
C ASP A 69 14.82 7.27 1.30
N ALA A 70 13.74 6.52 1.41
CA ALA A 70 13.78 5.07 1.27
C ALA A 70 14.19 4.57 -0.14
N ARG A 71 14.31 5.48 -1.13
CA ARG A 71 14.85 5.17 -2.46
C ARG A 71 16.38 5.26 -2.50
N ASP A 72 16.99 5.74 -1.43
CA ASP A 72 18.43 5.78 -1.23
C ASP A 72 18.86 4.49 -0.50
N PRO A 73 19.67 3.61 -1.13
CA PRO A 73 20.15 2.39 -0.51
C PRO A 73 20.95 2.61 0.79
N ASP A 74 21.69 3.71 0.89
CA ASP A 74 22.49 4.01 2.07
C ASP A 74 21.59 4.40 3.25
N ALA A 75 20.55 5.19 3.00
CA ALA A 75 19.56 5.55 4.01
C ALA A 75 18.78 4.32 4.53
N LEU A 76 18.42 3.40 3.63
CA LEU A 76 17.81 2.12 4.02
C LEU A 76 18.77 1.27 4.85
N THR A 77 20.02 1.14 4.42
CA THR A 77 21.03 0.36 5.15
C THR A 77 21.21 0.92 6.56
N ALA A 78 21.34 2.25 6.70
CA ALA A 78 21.46 2.88 8.01
C ALA A 78 20.25 2.63 8.94
N LEU A 79 19.02 2.57 8.39
CA LEU A 79 17.85 2.20 9.18
C LEU A 79 17.94 0.75 9.68
N PHE A 80 18.32 -0.20 8.82
CA PHE A 80 18.45 -1.60 9.22
C PHE A 80 19.58 -1.81 10.23
N GLU A 81 20.68 -1.07 10.14
CA GLU A 81 21.76 -1.08 11.13
C GLU A 81 21.26 -0.60 12.51
N GLN A 82 20.47 0.48 12.57
CA GLN A 82 19.84 0.92 13.82
C GLN A 82 18.90 -0.15 14.41
N VAL A 83 18.18 -0.89 13.56
CA VAL A 83 17.33 -2.01 13.99
C VAL A 83 18.17 -3.15 14.56
N ASP A 84 19.29 -3.48 13.92
CA ASP A 84 20.23 -4.52 14.39
C ASP A 84 20.83 -4.14 15.75
N GLU A 85 21.28 -2.89 15.90
CA GLU A 85 21.87 -2.39 17.15
C GLU A 85 20.86 -2.35 18.31
N ARG A 86 19.61 -1.93 18.03
CA ARG A 86 18.62 -1.72 19.09
C ARG A 86 17.88 -2.99 19.49
N TRP A 87 17.52 -3.84 18.52
CA TRP A 87 16.64 -5.00 18.75
C TRP A 87 17.19 -6.32 18.24
N GLY A 88 18.16 -6.31 17.31
CA GLY A 88 18.80 -7.50 16.76
C GLY A 88 17.84 -8.44 16.04
N ARG A 89 16.72 -7.92 15.49
CA ARG A 89 15.70 -8.73 14.81
C ARG A 89 14.88 -7.92 13.82
N VAL A 90 14.43 -8.58 12.77
CA VAL A 90 13.41 -8.11 11.84
C VAL A 90 12.40 -9.24 11.67
N ASP A 91 11.10 -8.97 11.94
CA ASP A 91 10.02 -9.95 11.81
C ASP A 91 9.08 -9.59 10.67
N THR A 92 8.90 -8.29 10.42
CA THR A 92 8.03 -7.79 9.35
C THR A 92 8.74 -6.70 8.56
N LEU A 93 8.59 -6.71 7.23
CA LEU A 93 8.91 -5.60 6.34
C LEU A 93 7.65 -5.14 5.64
N VAL A 94 7.33 -3.84 5.72
CA VAL A 94 6.21 -3.24 4.99
C VAL A 94 6.74 -2.18 4.03
N ASN A 95 6.63 -2.45 2.73
CA ASN A 95 7.04 -1.53 1.67
C ASN A 95 5.85 -0.69 1.22
N ILE A 96 5.78 0.58 1.68
CA ILE A 96 4.66 1.49 1.39
C ILE A 96 5.05 2.55 0.37
N VAL A 97 6.34 2.95 0.34
CA VAL A 97 6.80 4.02 -0.57
C VAL A 97 6.28 3.78 -1.97
N GLY A 98 5.65 4.79 -2.51
CA GLY A 98 5.08 4.77 -3.85
C GLY A 98 4.66 6.17 -4.26
N GLY A 99 4.47 6.34 -5.55
CA GLY A 99 4.01 7.60 -6.11
C GLY A 99 4.08 7.58 -7.62
N THR A 100 3.27 8.44 -8.20
CA THR A 100 3.18 8.59 -9.65
C THR A 100 2.67 9.98 -9.99
N PHE A 101 2.63 10.29 -11.26
CA PHE A 101 1.93 11.43 -11.86
C PHE A 101 1.14 10.92 -13.06
N ARG A 102 0.06 11.61 -13.40
CA ARG A 102 -0.74 11.27 -14.57
C ARG A 102 -0.15 11.94 -15.81
N ALA A 103 0.22 11.16 -16.82
CA ALA A 103 0.67 11.64 -18.12
C ALA A 103 0.42 10.60 -19.21
N GLN A 104 0.24 11.04 -20.46
CA GLN A 104 0.27 10.13 -21.60
C GLN A 104 1.66 9.48 -21.67
N PHE A 105 1.71 8.20 -22.07
CA PHE A 105 2.99 7.48 -22.16
C PHE A 105 3.99 8.16 -23.08
N VAL A 106 3.52 8.68 -24.21
CA VAL A 106 4.35 9.37 -25.22
C VAL A 106 4.93 10.69 -24.72
N ASP A 107 4.31 11.30 -23.71
CA ASP A 107 4.76 12.57 -23.10
C ASP A 107 5.70 12.32 -21.90
N THR A 108 5.88 11.05 -21.51
CA THR A 108 6.72 10.67 -20.37
C THR A 108 8.06 10.15 -20.89
N GLY A 109 9.13 10.93 -20.76
CA GLY A 109 10.47 10.54 -21.19
C GLY A 109 11.21 9.65 -20.17
N ALA A 110 12.41 9.17 -20.54
CA ALA A 110 13.22 8.25 -19.75
C ALA A 110 13.43 8.69 -18.28
N LYS A 111 13.65 9.98 -18.03
CA LYS A 111 13.78 10.51 -16.65
C LYS A 111 12.54 10.28 -15.80
N GLY A 112 11.34 10.42 -16.39
CA GLY A 112 10.07 10.14 -15.71
C GLY A 112 9.88 8.66 -15.45
N TRP A 113 10.23 7.80 -16.42
CA TRP A 113 10.19 6.34 -16.25
C TRP A 113 11.13 5.89 -15.13
N ASP A 114 12.38 6.34 -15.13
CA ASP A 114 13.37 6.01 -14.10
C ASP A 114 12.91 6.45 -12.71
N ALA A 115 12.34 7.65 -12.59
CA ALA A 115 11.81 8.16 -11.34
C ALA A 115 10.66 7.28 -10.81
N ILE A 116 9.72 6.87 -11.68
CA ILE A 116 8.60 6.00 -11.31
C ILE A 116 9.11 4.61 -10.92
N LEU A 117 10.01 4.00 -11.71
CA LEU A 117 10.58 2.70 -11.41
C LEU A 117 11.38 2.70 -10.10
N ARG A 118 12.22 3.70 -9.88
CA ARG A 118 12.99 3.86 -8.63
C ARG A 118 12.07 3.99 -7.43
N THR A 119 10.98 4.75 -7.55
CA THR A 119 10.04 4.99 -6.46
C THR A 119 9.16 3.78 -6.16
N ASN A 120 8.75 3.00 -7.16
CA ASN A 120 7.74 1.95 -6.97
C ASN A 120 8.28 0.53 -7.01
N LEU A 121 9.47 0.29 -7.58
CA LEU A 121 10.06 -1.04 -7.71
C LEU A 121 11.43 -1.13 -7.03
N SER A 122 12.41 -0.28 -7.40
CA SER A 122 13.80 -0.48 -6.98
C SER A 122 13.97 -0.46 -5.46
N HIS A 123 13.26 0.44 -4.75
CA HIS A 123 13.33 0.51 -3.28
C HIS A 123 12.81 -0.78 -2.62
N VAL A 124 11.78 -1.44 -3.20
CA VAL A 124 11.26 -2.72 -2.68
C VAL A 124 12.33 -3.79 -2.76
N LEU A 125 13.05 -3.86 -3.90
CA LEU A 125 14.15 -4.82 -4.08
C LEU A 125 15.26 -4.59 -3.05
N HIS A 126 15.67 -3.32 -2.84
CA HIS A 126 16.68 -2.97 -1.84
C HIS A 126 16.23 -3.31 -0.42
N ALA A 127 15.01 -2.93 -0.02
CA ALA A 127 14.49 -3.23 1.30
C ALA A 127 14.40 -4.75 1.55
N CYS A 128 13.94 -5.53 0.57
CA CYS A 128 13.89 -6.99 0.66
C CYS A 128 15.29 -7.61 0.77
N SER A 129 16.29 -7.09 0.03
CA SER A 129 17.67 -7.59 0.09
C SER A 129 18.34 -7.38 1.46
N LEU A 130 17.88 -6.37 2.21
CA LEU A 130 18.34 -6.12 3.59
C LEU A 130 17.54 -6.92 4.63
N ALA A 131 16.23 -7.12 4.41
CA ALA A 131 15.36 -7.79 5.37
C ALA A 131 15.52 -9.33 5.34
N VAL A 132 15.57 -9.94 4.15
CA VAL A 132 15.60 -11.40 4.00
C VAL A 132 16.76 -12.05 4.74
N PRO A 133 18.04 -11.62 4.59
CA PRO A 133 19.14 -12.21 5.33
C PRO A 133 18.98 -12.11 6.86
N ARG A 134 18.40 -11.01 7.35
CA ARG A 134 18.15 -10.79 8.79
C ARG A 134 17.06 -11.71 9.33
N MET A 135 15.99 -11.92 8.56
CA MET A 135 14.92 -12.87 8.89
C MET A 135 15.45 -14.30 8.90
N GLN A 136 16.27 -14.68 7.90
CA GLN A 136 16.93 -15.99 7.81
C GLN A 136 17.87 -16.23 9.00
N ALA A 137 18.76 -15.28 9.29
CA ALA A 137 19.68 -15.36 10.45
C ALA A 137 18.92 -15.47 11.78
N GLY A 138 17.76 -14.85 11.87
CA GLY A 138 16.88 -14.93 13.05
C GLY A 138 16.23 -16.29 13.27
N GLY A 139 16.04 -17.09 12.23
CA GLY A 139 15.46 -18.44 12.29
C GLY A 139 14.01 -18.51 12.80
N ARG A 140 13.30 -17.37 12.81
CA ARG A 140 11.93 -17.25 13.32
C ARG A 140 10.86 -17.13 12.21
N GLY A 141 11.31 -17.16 10.94
CA GLY A 141 10.51 -16.78 9.81
C GLY A 141 10.38 -15.26 9.69
N GLY A 142 9.38 -14.80 8.93
CA GLY A 142 9.13 -13.39 8.74
C GLY A 142 7.91 -13.13 7.84
N SER A 143 7.53 -11.86 7.71
CA SER A 143 6.48 -11.42 6.78
C SER A 143 6.93 -10.19 6.00
N ILE A 144 6.94 -10.27 4.68
CA ILE A 144 7.19 -9.16 3.77
C ILE A 144 5.86 -8.79 3.12
N ILE A 145 5.48 -7.51 3.21
CA ILE A 145 4.20 -7.00 2.72
C ILE A 145 4.48 -5.78 1.83
N ASN A 146 4.06 -5.84 0.57
CA ASN A 146 4.24 -4.75 -0.36
C ASN A 146 2.90 -4.07 -0.65
N LEU A 147 2.84 -2.74 -0.52
CA LEU A 147 1.70 -1.95 -0.97
C LEU A 147 1.79 -1.79 -2.50
N THR A 148 0.87 -2.45 -3.20
CA THR A 148 0.69 -2.34 -4.65
C THR A 148 -0.54 -1.51 -4.97
N THR A 149 -1.34 -1.89 -5.92
CA THR A 149 -2.58 -1.23 -6.33
C THR A 149 -3.37 -2.16 -7.24
N ILE A 150 -4.69 -2.01 -7.29
CA ILE A 150 -5.49 -2.74 -8.29
C ILE A 150 -5.11 -2.38 -9.73
N GLU A 151 -4.43 -1.25 -9.96
CA GLU A 151 -3.91 -0.84 -11.26
C GLU A 151 -2.76 -1.75 -11.77
N ALA A 152 -2.24 -2.64 -10.92
CA ALA A 152 -1.34 -3.72 -11.34
C ALA A 152 -2.10 -4.84 -12.09
N HIS A 153 -3.43 -4.91 -11.96
CA HIS A 153 -4.28 -5.97 -12.48
C HIS A 153 -5.24 -5.51 -13.58
N ARG A 154 -5.43 -4.20 -13.74
CA ARG A 154 -6.31 -3.61 -14.75
C ARG A 154 -5.60 -2.47 -15.49
N ALA A 155 -6.14 -2.05 -16.64
CA ALA A 155 -5.62 -0.91 -17.36
C ALA A 155 -5.91 0.40 -16.59
N ALA A 156 -4.90 1.28 -16.51
CA ALA A 156 -4.99 2.60 -15.93
C ALA A 156 -4.41 3.64 -16.91
N PRO A 157 -5.23 4.20 -17.81
CA PRO A 157 -4.79 5.20 -18.78
C PRO A 157 -4.16 6.43 -18.10
N GLY A 158 -2.97 6.79 -18.56
CA GLY A 158 -2.15 7.85 -17.96
C GLY A 158 -1.21 7.40 -16.84
N PHE A 159 -1.19 6.09 -16.48
CA PHE A 159 -0.34 5.51 -15.45
C PHE A 159 0.46 4.29 -15.91
N ALA A 160 0.74 4.16 -17.22
CA ALA A 160 1.31 2.95 -17.82
C ALA A 160 2.58 2.46 -17.11
N VAL A 161 3.56 3.33 -16.84
CA VAL A 161 4.83 2.94 -16.18
C VAL A 161 4.61 2.60 -14.71
N TYR A 162 3.72 3.32 -14.04
CA TYR A 162 3.34 3.03 -12.64
C TYR A 162 2.70 1.65 -12.50
N SER A 163 1.70 1.36 -13.33
CA SER A 163 1.03 0.05 -13.36
C SER A 163 2.01 -1.09 -13.63
N ALA A 164 2.92 -0.89 -14.60
CA ALA A 164 3.98 -1.84 -14.91
C ALA A 164 4.93 -2.07 -13.71
N ALA A 165 5.34 -1.00 -13.02
CA ALA A 165 6.20 -1.11 -11.84
C ALA A 165 5.51 -1.87 -10.68
N LYS A 166 4.22 -1.58 -10.43
CA LYS A 166 3.45 -2.27 -9.38
C LYS A 166 3.16 -3.74 -9.73
N ALA A 167 2.90 -4.05 -11.00
CA ALA A 167 2.79 -5.43 -11.48
C ALA A 167 4.13 -6.19 -11.35
N ALA A 168 5.26 -5.51 -11.60
CA ALA A 168 6.59 -6.09 -11.39
C ALA A 168 6.85 -6.43 -9.92
N VAL A 169 6.42 -5.59 -8.97
CA VAL A 169 6.50 -5.88 -7.51
C VAL A 169 5.70 -7.14 -7.18
N GLU A 170 4.51 -7.30 -7.73
CA GLU A 170 3.68 -8.48 -7.45
C GLU A 170 4.29 -9.76 -8.00
N GLN A 171 4.85 -9.70 -9.21
CA GLN A 171 5.54 -10.87 -9.77
C GLN A 171 6.85 -11.18 -9.02
N PHE A 172 7.60 -10.16 -8.60
CA PHE A 172 8.75 -10.31 -7.73
C PHE A 172 8.36 -10.98 -6.40
N ALA A 173 7.33 -10.48 -5.74
CA ALA A 173 6.82 -11.04 -4.48
C ALA A 173 6.42 -12.52 -4.63
N ARG A 174 5.75 -12.87 -5.73
CA ARG A 174 5.35 -14.25 -6.02
C ARG A 174 6.57 -15.17 -6.17
N THR A 175 7.61 -14.73 -6.86
CA THR A 175 8.85 -15.51 -7.03
C THR A 175 9.61 -15.60 -5.72
N LEU A 176 9.87 -14.48 -5.06
CA LEU A 176 10.58 -14.45 -3.79
C LEU A 176 9.88 -15.30 -2.71
N SER A 177 8.54 -15.31 -2.71
CA SER A 177 7.78 -16.09 -1.72
C SER A 177 8.12 -17.59 -1.73
N ILE A 178 8.46 -18.13 -2.89
CA ILE A 178 8.85 -19.54 -3.04
C ILE A 178 10.31 -19.75 -2.64
N GLU A 179 11.19 -18.80 -2.98
CA GLU A 179 12.62 -18.88 -2.64
C GLU A 179 12.85 -18.89 -1.12
N VAL A 180 12.07 -18.08 -0.36
CA VAL A 180 12.25 -17.90 1.08
C VAL A 180 11.26 -18.70 1.95
N ALA A 181 10.33 -19.43 1.33
CA ALA A 181 9.35 -20.25 2.06
C ALA A 181 10.00 -21.33 2.97
N PRO A 182 11.10 -21.99 2.58
CA PRO A 182 11.78 -22.94 3.46
C PRO A 182 12.28 -22.34 4.78
N ASP A 183 12.53 -21.01 4.79
CA ASP A 183 12.95 -20.26 5.99
C ASP A 183 11.76 -19.77 6.82
N GLY A 184 10.53 -20.13 6.45
CA GLY A 184 9.30 -19.65 7.10
C GLY A 184 8.98 -18.17 6.82
N ILE A 185 9.61 -17.57 5.81
CA ILE A 185 9.37 -16.19 5.41
C ILE A 185 8.23 -16.16 4.39
N ARG A 186 7.24 -15.30 4.61
CA ARG A 186 6.08 -15.12 3.73
C ARG A 186 6.21 -13.77 3.01
N VAL A 187 5.83 -13.74 1.73
CA VAL A 187 5.87 -12.51 0.92
C VAL A 187 4.52 -12.33 0.25
N ASN A 188 3.81 -11.26 0.58
CA ASN A 188 2.46 -10.99 0.08
C ASN A 188 2.33 -9.51 -0.33
N ASN A 189 1.26 -9.20 -1.04
CA ASN A 189 0.95 -7.84 -1.46
C ASN A 189 -0.42 -7.42 -0.93
N VAL A 190 -0.59 -6.11 -0.76
CA VAL A 190 -1.88 -5.47 -0.49
C VAL A 190 -2.11 -4.46 -1.61
N ALA A 191 -3.19 -4.63 -2.37
CA ALA A 191 -3.55 -3.84 -3.53
C ALA A 191 -4.85 -3.06 -3.29
N PRO A 192 -4.80 -1.90 -2.61
CA PRO A 192 -5.95 -1.03 -2.45
C PRO A 192 -6.35 -0.35 -3.77
N ASP A 193 -7.55 0.21 -3.79
CA ASP A 193 -8.02 1.15 -4.80
C ASP A 193 -8.19 2.55 -4.20
N TYR A 194 -9.37 3.12 -4.28
CA TYR A 194 -9.66 4.48 -3.84
C TYR A 194 -9.76 4.59 -2.32
N VAL A 195 -8.67 5.02 -1.70
CA VAL A 195 -8.58 5.39 -0.29
C VAL A 195 -8.17 6.86 -0.20
N PRO A 196 -9.10 7.78 0.13
CA PRO A 196 -8.81 9.21 0.18
C PRO A 196 -7.72 9.52 1.20
N THR A 197 -6.61 10.07 0.70
CA THR A 197 -5.51 10.62 1.50
C THR A 197 -5.14 11.99 0.96
N PRO A 198 -4.50 12.86 1.76
CA PRO A 198 -4.06 14.18 1.26
C PRO A 198 -3.19 14.08 -0.01
N LYS A 199 -2.33 13.06 -0.09
CA LYS A 199 -1.48 12.81 -1.26
C LYS A 199 -2.29 12.40 -2.49
N LEU A 200 -3.31 11.56 -2.32
CA LEU A 200 -4.18 11.16 -3.43
C LEU A 200 -4.99 12.34 -3.96
N ALA A 201 -5.47 13.23 -3.08
CA ALA A 201 -6.18 14.44 -3.47
C ALA A 201 -5.34 15.35 -4.40
N SER A 202 -4.02 15.37 -4.22
CA SER A 202 -3.11 16.16 -5.07
C SER A 202 -2.86 15.55 -6.46
N LEU A 203 -3.18 14.27 -6.68
CA LEU A 203 -3.00 13.58 -7.96
C LEU A 203 -4.23 13.67 -8.87
N GLY A 204 -5.39 13.98 -8.30
CA GLY A 204 -6.64 14.11 -9.04
C GLY A 204 -6.73 15.45 -9.74
N GLY A 205 -6.72 15.48 -11.07
CA GLY A 205 -7.20 16.63 -11.81
C GLY A 205 -8.69 16.86 -11.49
N GLY A 206 -8.98 17.97 -10.91
CA GLY A 206 -10.18 18.63 -10.42
C GLY A 206 -11.60 18.11 -10.61
N ASP A 207 -11.87 17.13 -11.45
CA ASP A 207 -13.23 16.62 -11.70
C ASP A 207 -13.24 15.08 -11.68
N SER A 208 -13.22 14.54 -10.47
CA SER A 208 -13.38 13.09 -10.28
C SER A 208 -14.78 12.79 -9.76
N SER A 209 -15.53 11.97 -10.47
CA SER A 209 -16.81 11.44 -9.98
C SER A 209 -16.69 10.76 -8.63
N LEU A 210 -15.51 10.25 -8.27
CA LEU A 210 -15.21 9.68 -6.96
C LEU A 210 -15.18 10.71 -5.82
N SER A 211 -15.24 12.02 -6.11
CA SER A 211 -15.43 13.07 -5.10
C SER A 211 -16.90 13.19 -4.65
N THR A 212 -17.82 12.53 -5.31
CA THR A 212 -19.25 12.56 -4.99
C THR A 212 -19.74 11.23 -4.42
N PRO A 213 -20.72 11.23 -3.49
CA PRO A 213 -21.29 9.98 -2.98
C PRO A 213 -21.92 9.11 -4.07
N GLU A 214 -22.53 9.73 -5.09
CA GLU A 214 -23.10 9.04 -6.26
C GLU A 214 -22.02 8.33 -7.05
N GLY A 215 -20.96 9.02 -7.41
CA GLY A 215 -19.85 8.45 -8.18
C GLY A 215 -19.17 7.30 -7.45
N VAL A 216 -18.98 7.43 -6.14
CA VAL A 216 -18.47 6.34 -5.30
C VAL A 216 -19.39 5.13 -5.35
N ARG A 217 -20.72 5.30 -5.21
CA ARG A 217 -21.68 4.17 -5.28
C ARG A 217 -21.72 3.50 -6.64
N VAL A 218 -21.52 4.27 -7.72
CA VAL A 218 -21.44 3.71 -9.07
C VAL A 218 -20.17 2.89 -9.27
N ALA A 219 -19.03 3.41 -8.83
CA ALA A 219 -17.73 2.83 -9.14
C ALA A 219 -17.30 1.73 -8.18
N ILE A 220 -17.65 1.84 -6.88
CA ILE A 220 -17.20 0.91 -5.84
C ILE A 220 -18.37 0.04 -5.37
N PRO A 221 -18.34 -1.29 -5.57
CA PRO A 221 -19.43 -2.20 -5.21
C PRO A 221 -19.92 -2.09 -3.76
N MET A 222 -19.03 -1.86 -2.79
CA MET A 222 -19.41 -1.64 -1.38
C MET A 222 -20.06 -0.27 -1.13
N GLY A 223 -20.16 0.62 -2.15
CA GLY A 223 -20.86 1.90 -2.10
C GLY A 223 -20.19 2.98 -1.25
N ARG A 224 -18.94 2.78 -0.82
CA ARG A 224 -18.14 3.75 -0.07
C ARG A 224 -16.68 3.76 -0.52
N ALA A 225 -16.02 4.88 -0.32
CA ALA A 225 -14.56 4.94 -0.41
C ALA A 225 -13.90 4.07 0.69
N GLY A 226 -12.69 3.60 0.43
CA GLY A 226 -11.89 2.95 1.46
C GLY A 226 -11.49 3.93 2.54
N HIS A 227 -11.25 3.41 3.74
CA HIS A 227 -10.62 4.13 4.84
C HIS A 227 -9.20 3.59 5.04
N VAL A 228 -8.29 4.38 5.61
CA VAL A 228 -6.91 3.94 5.86
C VAL A 228 -6.85 2.66 6.69
N THR A 229 -7.81 2.48 7.60
CA THR A 229 -7.94 1.26 8.43
C THR A 229 -8.36 0.02 7.64
N ASP A 230 -9.06 0.15 6.50
CA ASP A 230 -9.36 -1.02 5.64
C ASP A 230 -8.06 -1.62 5.07
N VAL A 231 -7.07 -0.77 4.83
CA VAL A 231 -5.75 -1.19 4.33
C VAL A 231 -4.85 -1.67 5.47
N SER A 232 -4.77 -0.92 6.58
CA SER A 232 -3.93 -1.28 7.73
C SER A 232 -4.36 -2.62 8.34
N ASN A 233 -5.66 -2.92 8.43
CA ASN A 233 -6.18 -4.22 8.86
C ASN A 233 -5.63 -5.38 8.01
N SER A 234 -5.54 -5.20 6.68
CA SER A 234 -4.95 -6.19 5.77
C SER A 234 -3.46 -6.40 6.04
N VAL A 235 -2.73 -5.33 6.34
CA VAL A 235 -1.30 -5.39 6.67
C VAL A 235 -1.09 -6.06 8.04
N VAL A 236 -1.85 -5.70 9.08
CA VAL A 236 -1.80 -6.34 10.41
C VAL A 236 -2.11 -7.84 10.30
N PHE A 237 -3.12 -8.22 9.53
CA PHE A 237 -3.43 -9.63 9.25
C PHE A 237 -2.24 -10.35 8.60
N LEU A 238 -1.65 -9.78 7.54
CA LEU A 238 -0.52 -10.40 6.84
C LEU A 238 0.77 -10.40 7.68
N ALA A 239 0.97 -9.44 8.58
CA ALA A 239 2.08 -9.43 9.52
C ALA A 239 1.94 -10.53 10.59
N SER A 240 0.70 -10.87 10.95
CA SER A 240 0.37 -11.78 12.05
C SER A 240 0.52 -13.26 11.69
N LYS A 241 0.54 -14.11 12.72
CA LYS A 241 0.48 -15.58 12.58
C LYS A 241 -0.88 -16.10 12.08
N LEU A 242 -1.93 -15.26 12.04
CA LEU A 242 -3.22 -15.60 11.46
C LEU A 242 -3.11 -15.89 9.96
N SER A 243 -2.11 -15.35 9.29
CA SER A 243 -1.79 -15.59 7.88
C SER A 243 -0.61 -16.55 7.67
N SER A 244 -0.29 -17.40 8.66
CA SER A 244 0.91 -18.25 8.66
C SER A 244 1.01 -19.23 7.48
N PHE A 245 -0.07 -19.51 6.78
CA PHE A 245 -0.11 -20.39 5.60
C PHE A 245 -0.46 -19.63 4.30
N ILE A 246 -0.24 -18.29 4.30
CA ILE A 246 -0.54 -17.40 3.16
C ILE A 246 0.75 -16.76 2.70
N THR A 247 1.21 -17.11 1.48
CA THR A 247 2.37 -16.52 0.83
C THR A 247 2.18 -16.45 -0.69
N GLY A 248 2.80 -15.49 -1.37
CA GLY A 248 2.73 -15.30 -2.82
C GLY A 248 1.39 -14.73 -3.32
N THR A 249 0.53 -14.22 -2.45
CA THR A 249 -0.81 -13.71 -2.80
C THR A 249 -0.89 -12.18 -2.75
N THR A 250 -1.95 -11.65 -3.34
CA THR A 250 -2.33 -10.24 -3.26
C THR A 250 -3.73 -10.15 -2.64
N LEU A 251 -3.86 -9.40 -1.55
CA LEU A 251 -5.15 -9.02 -0.97
C LEU A 251 -5.62 -7.71 -1.59
N HIS A 252 -6.91 -7.62 -1.89
CA HIS A 252 -7.54 -6.46 -2.50
C HIS A 252 -8.53 -5.78 -1.53
N PRO A 253 -8.08 -4.89 -0.63
CA PRO A 253 -8.98 -4.06 0.17
C PRO A 253 -9.47 -2.87 -0.67
N ASP A 254 -10.34 -3.14 -1.65
CA ASP A 254 -10.76 -2.25 -2.72
C ASP A 254 -12.28 -2.07 -2.83
N GLY A 255 -13.03 -2.62 -1.86
CA GLY A 255 -14.50 -2.57 -1.87
C GLY A 255 -15.15 -3.35 -3.01
N GLY A 256 -14.41 -4.26 -3.68
CA GLY A 256 -14.88 -5.09 -4.79
C GLY A 256 -14.64 -4.49 -6.17
N THR A 257 -13.91 -3.38 -6.27
CA THR A 257 -13.67 -2.68 -7.55
C THR A 257 -12.93 -3.58 -8.56
N PHE A 258 -11.94 -4.33 -8.13
CA PHE A 258 -11.24 -5.27 -9.00
C PHE A 258 -12.17 -6.42 -9.46
N ALA A 259 -12.94 -6.97 -8.54
CA ALA A 259 -13.88 -8.07 -8.84
C ALA A 259 -14.99 -7.63 -9.80
N SER A 260 -15.38 -6.35 -9.78
CA SER A 260 -16.44 -5.83 -10.65
C SER A 260 -16.05 -5.79 -12.13
N SER A 261 -14.76 -5.71 -12.46
CA SER A 261 -14.22 -5.84 -13.82
C SER A 261 -14.95 -5.00 -14.87
N GLY A 262 -15.22 -3.72 -14.57
CA GLY A 262 -15.93 -2.81 -15.46
C GLY A 262 -17.47 -2.87 -15.39
N TRP A 263 -18.03 -3.59 -14.43
CA TRP A 263 -19.44 -3.47 -14.08
C TRP A 263 -19.64 -2.33 -13.10
N PHE A 264 -20.65 -1.51 -13.34
CA PHE A 264 -20.99 -0.32 -12.55
C PHE A 264 -22.42 -0.39 -12.05
N ASN A 265 -22.67 0.08 -10.81
CA ASN A 265 -24.01 0.11 -10.22
C ASN A 265 -24.70 1.45 -10.52
N TRP A 266 -25.30 1.55 -11.70
CA TRP A 266 -25.95 2.78 -12.15
C TRP A 266 -27.23 3.07 -11.39
N PRO A 267 -27.48 4.32 -10.97
CA PRO A 267 -28.74 4.71 -10.35
C PRO A 267 -29.93 4.31 -11.24
N ASP A 268 -30.99 3.73 -10.66
CA ASP A 268 -32.21 3.23 -11.30
C ASP A 268 -32.05 2.25 -12.48
N SER A 269 -30.83 1.83 -12.82
CA SER A 269 -30.54 0.81 -13.83
C SER A 269 -29.89 -0.44 -13.26
N GLY A 270 -29.35 -0.35 -12.04
CA GLY A 270 -28.60 -1.44 -11.42
C GLY A 270 -27.26 -1.72 -12.11
N TRP A 271 -26.81 -2.96 -12.02
CA TRP A 271 -25.51 -3.37 -12.55
C TRP A 271 -25.52 -3.48 -14.07
N ALA A 272 -24.64 -2.72 -14.74
CA ALA A 272 -24.40 -2.77 -16.17
C ALA A 272 -22.94 -2.48 -16.50
N ASN A 273 -22.39 -3.15 -17.51
CA ASN A 273 -21.02 -2.94 -18.04
C ASN A 273 -20.96 -1.92 -19.18
N HIS A 274 -22.02 -1.15 -19.35
CA HIS A 274 -22.15 -0.06 -20.32
C HIS A 274 -22.91 1.11 -19.69
N VAL A 275 -22.81 2.28 -20.28
CA VAL A 275 -23.59 3.46 -19.84
C VAL A 275 -25.05 3.28 -20.25
N PRO A 276 -26.02 3.31 -19.33
CA PRO A 276 -27.44 3.21 -19.66
C PRO A 276 -27.92 4.34 -20.60
N SER A 277 -28.73 4.02 -21.59
CA SER A 277 -29.18 4.95 -22.63
C SER A 277 -29.82 6.23 -22.08
N ARG A 278 -30.52 6.16 -20.94
CA ARG A 278 -31.13 7.32 -20.27
C ARG A 278 -30.11 8.34 -19.76
N ILE A 279 -28.90 7.87 -19.34
CA ILE A 279 -27.83 8.77 -18.89
C ILE A 279 -27.22 9.50 -20.07
N LEU A 280 -27.06 8.81 -21.21
CA LEU A 280 -26.63 9.41 -22.46
C LEU A 280 -27.64 10.40 -23.00
N ALA A 281 -28.95 10.11 -22.91
CA ALA A 281 -30.03 11.02 -23.35
C ALA A 281 -30.05 12.33 -22.54
N ASN A 282 -29.82 12.26 -21.23
CA ASN A 282 -29.74 13.45 -20.37
C ASN A 282 -28.51 14.32 -20.67
N ALA A 283 -27.37 13.71 -21.00
CA ALA A 283 -26.17 14.45 -21.41
C ALA A 283 -26.38 15.22 -22.71
N THR A 284 -27.01 14.60 -23.71
CA THR A 284 -27.31 15.24 -25.00
C THR A 284 -28.32 16.41 -24.88
N LEU A 285 -29.23 16.35 -23.90
CA LEU A 285 -30.17 17.45 -23.63
C LEU A 285 -29.53 18.63 -22.92
N ALA A 286 -28.52 18.39 -22.06
CA ALA A 286 -27.74 19.44 -21.38
C ALA A 286 -26.92 20.26 -22.40
N ASP A 287 -26.24 19.59 -23.33
CA ASP A 287 -25.46 20.25 -24.39
C ASP A 287 -26.37 21.08 -25.37
N ALA A 288 -27.60 20.65 -25.58
CA ALA A 288 -28.55 21.36 -26.44
C ALA A 288 -29.19 22.61 -25.77
N THR A 289 -29.07 22.74 -24.44
CA THR A 289 -29.58 23.92 -23.71
C THR A 289 -28.54 25.00 -23.48
N GLU A 290 -27.26 24.71 -23.72
CA GLU A 290 -26.14 25.65 -23.64
C GLU A 290 -25.70 26.22 -25.01
N ALA A 291 -26.31 25.77 -26.13
CA ALA A 291 -26.07 26.24 -27.50
C ALA A 291 -27.20 27.19 -27.95
#